data_fb3a4eed1df34c3a3b7bad31002f661d
#
_entry.id   fb3a4eed1df34c3a3b7bad31002f661d
#
_cell.length_a   1.000
_cell.length_b   1.000
_cell.length_c   1.000
_cell.angle_alpha   90.00
_cell.angle_beta   90.00
_cell.angle_gamma   90.00
#
_symmetry.space_group_name_H-M   'P 1'
#
loop_
_entity.id
_entity.type
_entity.pdbx_description
1 polymer ?
#
loop_
_entity_poly.entity_id
_entity_poly.type
_entity_poly.pdbx_seq_one_letter_code
_entity_poly.pdbx_strand_id
1 'polypeptide(L)'
;MAENLELTTYKNVAVTAQFSAVDPEGDLLTYHILNKPARGAVTMPEDGSSEFVYTPYENKTGKDSFTYVAVDAVGNSSDPATVKIKIEKPNTKVAYADMDGDPAHKAAIRLAEEGIFVGECMGGAYFFQPDAAVTRGEFVAMAMNAAGMEALEDVERTGFADDVSIPTWAKPYVSSALKAGLVQGSRSSDGQVVFQAEEPITAAEAAVLLDRALQVTDVSADTLAEEGIPTWAAQSAANLATCGVLSLDGGLSTPLTRGEAAELLCGALELQDSRDGGWF
;
A
#
# COMPACT_ATOMS: atom_id res chain seq x y z
N MET A 1 18.80 -5.39 19.98
CA MET A 1 17.61 -5.55 20.86
C MET A 1 16.41 -5.76 19.97
N ALA A 2 15.59 -6.83 20.18
CA ALA A 2 14.39 -7.08 19.38
C ALA A 2 13.22 -6.19 19.85
N GLU A 3 12.34 -5.81 18.92
CA GLU A 3 11.25 -4.86 19.16
C GLU A 3 9.88 -5.56 19.10
N ASN A 4 8.95 -5.11 19.94
CA ASN A 4 7.57 -5.60 19.86
C ASN A 4 6.88 -5.08 18.60
N LEU A 5 6.05 -5.93 17.98
CA LEU A 5 5.28 -5.60 16.79
C LEU A 5 3.79 -5.76 17.04
N GLU A 6 2.99 -4.94 16.37
CA GLU A 6 1.53 -5.05 16.35
C GLU A 6 1.04 -5.14 14.91
N LEU A 7 0.29 -6.18 14.59
CA LEU A 7 -0.21 -6.47 13.26
C LEU A 7 -1.74 -6.60 13.28
N THR A 8 -2.36 -6.20 12.19
CA THR A 8 -3.78 -6.45 11.93
C THR A 8 -3.95 -7.19 10.62
N THR A 9 -4.80 -8.19 10.60
CA THR A 9 -5.23 -8.87 9.37
C THR A 9 -6.70 -9.24 9.46
N TYR A 10 -7.25 -9.74 8.37
CA TYR A 10 -8.62 -10.24 8.32
C TYR A 10 -8.68 -11.76 8.49
N LYS A 11 -9.88 -12.24 8.84
CA LYS A 11 -10.19 -13.67 8.90
C LYS A 11 -9.87 -14.35 7.56
N ASN A 12 -9.07 -15.42 7.61
CA ASN A 12 -8.60 -16.19 6.47
C ASN A 12 -7.66 -15.44 5.51
N VAL A 13 -7.11 -14.29 5.93
CA VAL A 13 -6.18 -13.50 5.12
C VAL A 13 -4.81 -13.52 5.76
N ALA A 14 -3.81 -13.97 5.02
CA ALA A 14 -2.41 -13.93 5.45
C ALA A 14 -1.90 -12.48 5.48
N VAL A 15 -0.90 -12.21 6.32
CA VAL A 15 -0.20 -10.94 6.38
C VAL A 15 1.30 -11.17 6.43
N THR A 16 2.02 -10.47 5.56
CA THR A 16 3.48 -10.42 5.55
C THR A 16 3.95 -9.26 6.40
N ALA A 17 4.99 -9.46 7.19
CA ALA A 17 5.62 -8.43 8.00
C ALA A 17 7.11 -8.74 8.20
N GLN A 18 7.83 -7.81 8.82
CA GLN A 18 9.25 -7.97 9.11
C GLN A 18 9.50 -7.82 10.61
N PHE A 19 10.36 -8.69 11.14
CA PHE A 19 10.92 -8.51 12.48
C PHE A 19 11.81 -7.28 12.52
N SER A 20 11.78 -6.57 13.64
CA SER A 20 12.64 -5.42 13.89
C SER A 20 13.57 -5.69 15.05
N ALA A 21 14.85 -5.44 14.86
CA ALA A 21 15.84 -5.47 15.92
C ALA A 21 16.99 -4.53 15.58
N VAL A 22 17.56 -3.94 16.64
CA VAL A 22 18.77 -3.11 16.54
C VAL A 22 19.93 -3.85 17.19
N ASP A 23 21.01 -4.02 16.44
CA ASP A 23 22.29 -4.48 16.96
C ASP A 23 23.21 -3.28 17.15
N PRO A 24 23.79 -3.06 18.37
CA PRO A 24 24.68 -1.93 18.64
C PRO A 24 26.01 -1.99 17.87
N GLU A 25 26.45 -3.19 17.46
CA GLU A 25 27.69 -3.43 16.73
C GLU A 25 27.49 -3.42 15.21
N GLY A 26 26.22 -3.44 14.77
CA GLY A 26 25.83 -3.43 13.35
C GLY A 26 25.96 -4.78 12.66
N ASP A 27 25.93 -5.87 13.41
CA ASP A 27 26.00 -7.22 12.89
C ASP A 27 24.73 -7.64 12.15
N LEU A 28 24.87 -8.57 11.22
CA LEU A 28 23.72 -9.23 10.60
C LEU A 28 22.96 -10.06 11.62
N LEU A 29 21.64 -9.87 11.69
CA LEU A 29 20.77 -10.56 12.61
C LEU A 29 19.99 -11.68 11.90
N THR A 30 19.82 -12.80 12.59
CA THR A 30 18.87 -13.85 12.25
C THR A 30 17.75 -13.90 13.29
N TYR A 31 16.56 -14.36 12.89
CA TYR A 31 15.38 -14.33 13.74
C TYR A 31 14.85 -15.74 14.02
N HIS A 32 14.46 -15.99 15.26
CA HIS A 32 13.95 -17.30 15.68
C HIS A 32 12.68 -17.16 16.53
N ILE A 33 11.64 -17.94 16.17
CA ILE A 33 10.38 -17.98 16.91
C ILE A 33 10.56 -18.85 18.17
N LEU A 34 10.25 -18.28 19.34
CA LEU A 34 10.28 -19.00 20.61
C LEU A 34 8.96 -19.68 20.93
N ASN A 35 7.84 -18.97 20.82
CA ASN A 35 6.51 -19.51 21.07
C ASN A 35 5.64 -19.29 19.86
N LYS A 36 4.89 -20.32 19.46
CA LYS A 36 3.98 -20.26 18.29
C LYS A 36 2.64 -19.60 18.65
N PRO A 37 1.99 -18.95 17.69
CA PRO A 37 0.65 -18.41 17.89
C PRO A 37 -0.39 -19.52 18.03
N ALA A 38 -1.54 -19.21 18.65
CA ALA A 38 -2.62 -20.18 18.91
C ALA A 38 -3.71 -20.18 17.83
N ARG A 39 -3.82 -19.12 17.04
CA ARG A 39 -4.91 -18.92 16.07
C ARG A 39 -4.45 -18.89 14.61
N GLY A 40 -3.17 -19.09 14.38
CA GLY A 40 -2.55 -19.08 13.05
C GLY A 40 -1.21 -19.79 13.04
N ALA A 41 -0.57 -19.79 11.88
CA ALA A 41 0.78 -20.28 11.68
C ALA A 41 1.69 -19.12 11.25
N VAL A 42 2.96 -19.20 11.63
CA VAL A 42 4.01 -18.30 11.15
C VAL A 42 4.96 -19.09 10.27
N THR A 43 5.21 -18.60 9.07
CA THR A 43 6.19 -19.11 8.12
C THR A 43 7.29 -18.10 7.95
N MET A 44 8.53 -18.54 7.93
CA MET A 44 9.73 -17.71 7.72
C MET A 44 10.59 -18.34 6.64
N PRO A 45 11.40 -17.55 5.92
CA PRO A 45 12.47 -18.05 5.07
C PRO A 45 13.48 -18.90 5.86
N GLU A 46 14.05 -19.91 5.23
CA GLU A 46 15.02 -20.80 5.88
C GLU A 46 16.34 -20.12 6.26
N ASP A 47 16.68 -19.03 5.62
CA ASP A 47 17.88 -18.23 5.89
C ASP A 47 17.78 -17.39 7.19
N GLY A 48 16.61 -17.38 7.85
CA GLY A 48 16.38 -16.64 9.08
C GLY A 48 16.31 -15.12 8.89
N SER A 49 16.02 -14.66 7.66
CA SER A 49 15.80 -13.25 7.36
C SER A 49 14.65 -12.65 8.18
N SER A 50 14.50 -11.33 8.13
CA SER A 50 13.51 -10.62 8.95
C SER A 50 12.06 -10.82 8.50
N GLU A 51 11.83 -11.23 7.25
CA GLU A 51 10.48 -11.42 6.73
C GLU A 51 9.78 -12.63 7.33
N PHE A 52 8.50 -12.50 7.60
CA PHE A 52 7.64 -13.62 8.00
C PHE A 52 6.22 -13.42 7.48
N VAL A 53 5.51 -14.53 7.29
CA VAL A 53 4.09 -14.54 6.94
C VAL A 53 3.31 -15.16 8.09
N TYR A 54 2.32 -14.42 8.61
CA TYR A 54 1.33 -14.96 9.53
C TYR A 54 0.06 -15.31 8.79
N THR A 55 -0.37 -16.58 8.87
CA THR A 55 -1.60 -17.07 8.24
C THR A 55 -2.58 -17.50 9.32
N PRO A 56 -3.72 -16.80 9.50
CA PRO A 56 -4.76 -17.23 10.43
C PRO A 56 -5.28 -18.63 10.08
N TYR A 57 -5.53 -19.46 11.09
CA TYR A 57 -6.27 -20.71 10.86
C TYR A 57 -7.69 -20.42 10.42
N GLU A 58 -8.26 -21.35 9.66
CA GLU A 58 -9.57 -21.22 9.05
C GLU A 58 -10.63 -20.69 10.03
N ASN A 59 -11.31 -19.64 9.64
CA ASN A 59 -12.40 -18.97 10.37
C ASN A 59 -12.02 -18.39 11.76
N LYS A 60 -10.76 -18.28 12.12
CA LYS A 60 -10.33 -17.64 13.37
C LYS A 60 -10.43 -16.14 13.30
N THR A 61 -10.80 -15.51 14.42
CA THR A 61 -10.83 -14.06 14.66
C THR A 61 -10.38 -13.77 16.08
N GLY A 62 -10.13 -12.50 16.40
CA GLY A 62 -9.74 -12.03 17.72
C GLY A 62 -8.22 -11.87 17.85
N LYS A 63 -7.73 -11.81 19.09
CA LYS A 63 -6.32 -11.55 19.37
C LYS A 63 -5.51 -12.85 19.37
N ASP A 64 -4.30 -12.76 18.82
CA ASP A 64 -3.28 -13.80 18.84
C ASP A 64 -1.92 -13.17 19.16
N SER A 65 -0.92 -13.97 19.47
CA SER A 65 0.44 -13.50 19.67
C SER A 65 1.45 -14.62 19.58
N PHE A 66 2.67 -14.26 19.25
CA PHE A 66 3.84 -15.13 19.34
C PHE A 66 5.07 -14.33 19.77
N THR A 67 6.17 -15.01 20.14
CA THR A 67 7.40 -14.35 20.57
C THR A 67 8.58 -14.78 19.72
N TYR A 68 9.54 -13.88 19.55
CA TYR A 68 10.75 -14.12 18.79
C TYR A 68 11.98 -13.51 19.46
N VAL A 69 13.16 -13.92 19.04
CA VAL A 69 14.45 -13.33 19.39
C VAL A 69 15.24 -13.02 18.13
N ALA A 70 16.10 -12.02 18.20
CA ALA A 70 17.14 -11.77 17.22
C ALA A 70 18.46 -12.36 17.73
N VAL A 71 19.24 -12.98 16.86
CA VAL A 71 20.54 -13.61 17.15
C VAL A 71 21.58 -13.01 16.23
N ASP A 72 22.71 -12.56 16.81
CA ASP A 72 23.84 -12.00 16.08
C ASP A 72 24.74 -13.08 15.46
N ALA A 73 25.74 -12.65 14.70
CA ALA A 73 26.67 -13.56 14.00
C ALA A 73 27.55 -14.40 14.93
N VAL A 74 27.71 -14.01 16.21
CA VAL A 74 28.49 -14.74 17.23
C VAL A 74 27.63 -15.59 18.15
N GLY A 75 26.30 -15.56 17.99
CA GLY A 75 25.36 -16.41 18.70
C GLY A 75 24.73 -15.79 19.97
N ASN A 76 24.89 -14.48 20.21
CA ASN A 76 24.17 -13.80 21.30
C ASN A 76 22.72 -13.58 20.90
N SER A 77 21.81 -13.85 21.82
CA SER A 77 20.38 -13.64 21.62
C SER A 77 19.88 -12.39 22.34
N SER A 78 18.98 -11.67 21.70
CA SER A 78 18.23 -10.58 22.36
C SER A 78 17.29 -11.10 23.44
N ASP A 79 16.76 -10.20 24.27
CA ASP A 79 15.56 -10.47 25.03
C ASP A 79 14.39 -10.80 24.08
N PRO A 80 13.42 -11.65 24.50
CA PRO A 80 12.25 -11.98 23.70
C PRO A 80 11.37 -10.77 23.43
N ALA A 81 10.99 -10.60 22.15
CA ALA A 81 10.00 -9.62 21.73
C ALA A 81 8.68 -10.30 21.35
N THR A 82 7.59 -9.58 21.48
CA THR A 82 6.23 -10.08 21.22
C THR A 82 5.66 -9.46 19.97
N VAL A 83 5.17 -10.32 19.05
CA VAL A 83 4.30 -9.93 17.96
C VAL A 83 2.86 -10.15 18.40
N LYS A 84 2.07 -9.06 18.49
CA LYS A 84 0.64 -9.09 18.75
C LYS A 84 -0.12 -9.01 17.43
N ILE A 85 -1.12 -9.86 17.26
CA ILE A 85 -1.93 -9.91 16.04
C ILE A 85 -3.40 -9.72 16.40
N LYS A 86 -4.07 -8.85 15.64
CA LYS A 86 -5.52 -8.69 15.67
C LYS A 86 -6.11 -9.25 14.39
N ILE A 87 -6.90 -10.32 14.48
CA ILE A 87 -7.57 -10.94 13.36
C ILE A 87 -9.02 -10.42 13.36
N GLU A 88 -9.35 -9.58 12.39
CA GLU A 88 -10.66 -8.93 12.28
C GLU A 88 -11.59 -9.71 11.35
N LYS A 89 -12.88 -9.52 11.56
CA LYS A 89 -13.88 -9.96 10.60
C LYS A 89 -14.06 -8.84 9.58
N PRO A 90 -13.93 -9.12 8.26
CA PRO A 90 -14.21 -8.10 7.25
C PRO A 90 -15.64 -7.55 7.39
N ASN A 91 -15.78 -6.24 7.23
CA ASN A 91 -17.08 -5.55 7.19
C ASN A 91 -17.66 -5.48 5.76
N THR A 92 -17.17 -6.31 4.87
CA THR A 92 -17.65 -6.50 3.51
C THR A 92 -18.08 -7.93 3.28
N LYS A 93 -18.91 -8.15 2.27
CA LYS A 93 -19.27 -9.49 1.78
C LYS A 93 -18.38 -9.94 0.62
N VAL A 94 -17.44 -9.10 0.21
CA VAL A 94 -16.50 -9.41 -0.87
C VAL A 94 -15.54 -10.50 -0.37
N ALA A 95 -15.45 -11.56 -1.14
CA ALA A 95 -14.44 -12.59 -0.99
C ALA A 95 -13.84 -12.87 -2.36
N TYR A 96 -12.55 -12.64 -2.49
CA TYR A 96 -11.85 -12.79 -3.77
C TYR A 96 -11.49 -14.24 -4.02
N ALA A 97 -11.69 -14.69 -5.26
CA ALA A 97 -11.36 -16.04 -5.69
C ALA A 97 -9.91 -16.20 -6.15
N ASP A 98 -9.23 -15.09 -6.38
CA ASP A 98 -7.88 -15.00 -6.97
C ASP A 98 -6.83 -14.35 -6.05
N MET A 99 -7.16 -14.15 -4.76
CA MET A 99 -6.25 -13.49 -3.80
C MET A 99 -5.72 -14.43 -2.72
N ASP A 100 -5.91 -15.73 -2.86
CA ASP A 100 -5.42 -16.69 -1.84
C ASP A 100 -3.89 -16.77 -1.88
N GLY A 101 -3.27 -16.41 -0.76
CA GLY A 101 -1.81 -16.31 -0.64
C GLY A 101 -1.18 -15.05 -1.25
N ASP A 102 -1.96 -14.17 -1.85
CA ASP A 102 -1.46 -12.90 -2.38
C ASP A 102 -1.16 -11.90 -1.25
N PRO A 103 0.01 -11.22 -1.23
CA PRO A 103 0.36 -10.24 -0.20
C PRO A 103 -0.61 -9.07 -0.14
N ALA A 104 -1.14 -8.62 -1.28
CA ALA A 104 -2.09 -7.52 -1.36
C ALA A 104 -3.52 -7.87 -0.90
N HIS A 105 -3.80 -9.13 -0.49
CA HIS A 105 -5.16 -9.56 -0.12
C HIS A 105 -5.76 -8.71 1.01
N LYS A 106 -4.97 -8.40 2.05
CA LYS A 106 -5.42 -7.51 3.15
C LYS A 106 -5.83 -6.13 2.61
N ALA A 107 -4.99 -5.56 1.76
CA ALA A 107 -5.24 -4.25 1.16
C ALA A 107 -6.48 -4.27 0.26
N ALA A 108 -6.66 -5.30 -0.57
CA ALA A 108 -7.83 -5.48 -1.42
C ALA A 108 -9.15 -5.51 -0.60
N ILE A 109 -9.17 -6.23 0.51
CA ILE A 109 -10.32 -6.25 1.43
C ILE A 109 -10.57 -4.85 2.02
N ARG A 110 -9.52 -4.15 2.46
CA ARG A 110 -9.65 -2.79 3.00
C ARG A 110 -10.25 -1.82 1.98
N LEU A 111 -9.79 -1.85 0.74
CA LEU A 111 -10.35 -1.01 -0.32
C LEU A 111 -11.83 -1.34 -0.61
N ALA A 112 -12.21 -2.62 -0.52
CA ALA A 112 -13.61 -3.02 -0.69
C ALA A 112 -14.50 -2.57 0.48
N GLU A 113 -13.99 -2.54 1.71
CA GLU A 113 -14.70 -2.02 2.89
C GLU A 113 -14.98 -0.52 2.77
N GLU A 114 -14.00 0.25 2.28
CA GLU A 114 -14.13 1.69 2.07
C GLU A 114 -14.89 2.05 0.78
N GLY A 115 -15.26 1.05 -0.04
CA GLY A 115 -15.93 1.26 -1.31
C GLY A 115 -15.06 1.94 -2.39
N ILE A 116 -13.74 1.91 -2.21
CA ILE A 116 -12.79 2.52 -3.14
C ILE A 116 -12.63 1.66 -4.40
N PHE A 117 -12.46 0.36 -4.21
CA PHE A 117 -12.35 -0.61 -5.30
C PHE A 117 -12.82 -1.99 -4.84
N VAL A 118 -13.67 -2.63 -5.63
CA VAL A 118 -14.29 -3.93 -5.30
C VAL A 118 -13.84 -5.04 -6.24
N GLY A 119 -13.15 -4.72 -7.35
CA GLY A 119 -12.83 -5.68 -8.39
C GLY A 119 -14.04 -6.04 -9.26
N GLU A 120 -13.92 -7.13 -10.01
CA GLU A 120 -14.94 -7.59 -10.94
C GLU A 120 -15.76 -8.75 -10.34
N CYS A 121 -17.08 -8.71 -10.52
CA CYS A 121 -17.97 -9.81 -10.12
C CYS A 121 -18.36 -10.63 -11.33
N MET A 122 -17.89 -11.85 -11.42
CA MET A 122 -18.21 -12.79 -12.50
C MET A 122 -18.76 -14.10 -11.95
N GLY A 123 -19.96 -14.49 -12.38
CA GLY A 123 -20.58 -15.75 -11.93
C GLY A 123 -20.85 -15.84 -10.43
N GLY A 124 -20.94 -14.69 -9.73
CA GLY A 124 -21.14 -14.63 -8.28
C GLY A 124 -19.85 -14.71 -7.44
N ALA A 125 -18.68 -14.78 -8.08
CA ALA A 125 -17.37 -14.67 -7.44
C ALA A 125 -16.74 -13.31 -7.77
N TYR A 126 -15.99 -12.75 -6.81
CA TYR A 126 -15.21 -11.53 -7.02
C TYR A 126 -13.77 -11.88 -7.40
N PHE A 127 -13.23 -11.10 -8.32
CA PHE A 127 -11.85 -11.19 -8.80
C PHE A 127 -11.20 -9.82 -8.67
N PHE A 128 -10.06 -9.79 -7.99
CA PHE A 128 -9.29 -8.57 -7.81
C PHE A 128 -8.32 -8.34 -8.98
N GLN A 129 -7.78 -9.42 -9.54
CA GLN A 129 -6.77 -9.41 -10.60
C GLN A 129 -5.50 -8.65 -10.15
N PRO A 130 -4.77 -9.10 -9.13
CA PRO A 130 -3.68 -8.35 -8.51
C PRO A 130 -2.56 -7.98 -9.48
N ASP A 131 -2.30 -8.81 -10.49
CA ASP A 131 -1.25 -8.60 -11.51
C ASP A 131 -1.66 -7.66 -12.65
N ALA A 132 -2.92 -7.26 -12.72
CA ALA A 132 -3.39 -6.34 -13.77
C ALA A 132 -2.79 -4.94 -13.56
N ALA A 133 -2.34 -4.30 -14.64
CA ALA A 133 -1.88 -2.92 -14.57
C ALA A 133 -3.03 -1.96 -14.22
N VAL A 134 -2.74 -0.94 -13.42
CA VAL A 134 -3.68 0.13 -13.09
C VAL A 134 -3.45 1.32 -14.00
N THR A 135 -4.53 1.84 -14.59
CA THR A 135 -4.44 3.05 -15.41
C THR A 135 -4.38 4.32 -14.57
N ARG A 136 -3.88 5.40 -15.17
CA ARG A 136 -3.80 6.72 -14.50
C ARG A 136 -5.19 7.23 -14.10
N GLY A 137 -6.20 7.00 -14.92
CA GLY A 137 -7.58 7.38 -14.62
C GLY A 137 -8.14 6.61 -13.43
N GLU A 138 -7.93 5.28 -13.40
CA GLU A 138 -8.35 4.42 -12.28
C GLU A 138 -7.67 4.84 -10.97
N PHE A 139 -6.35 5.04 -11.00
CA PHE A 139 -5.62 5.40 -9.80
C PHE A 139 -6.03 6.77 -9.24
N VAL A 140 -6.25 7.78 -10.10
CA VAL A 140 -6.76 9.09 -9.67
C VAL A 140 -8.11 8.95 -8.96
N ALA A 141 -9.04 8.16 -9.52
CA ALA A 141 -10.33 7.95 -8.87
C ALA A 141 -10.19 7.25 -7.52
N MET A 142 -9.37 6.20 -7.43
CA MET A 142 -9.13 5.49 -6.17
C MET A 142 -8.44 6.38 -5.12
N ALA A 143 -7.42 7.13 -5.51
CA ALA A 143 -6.68 8.01 -4.60
C ALA A 143 -7.55 9.17 -4.08
N MET A 144 -8.40 9.76 -4.91
CA MET A 144 -9.36 10.77 -4.48
C MET A 144 -10.36 10.20 -3.48
N ASN A 145 -10.92 9.03 -3.76
CA ASN A 145 -11.83 8.36 -2.83
C ASN A 145 -11.13 8.03 -1.50
N ALA A 146 -9.90 7.52 -1.55
CA ALA A 146 -9.10 7.26 -0.35
C ALA A 146 -8.83 8.53 0.46
N ALA A 147 -8.62 9.66 -0.19
CA ALA A 147 -8.44 10.96 0.46
C ALA A 147 -9.75 11.65 0.89
N GLY A 148 -10.91 11.00 0.72
CA GLY A 148 -12.21 11.58 1.05
C GLY A 148 -12.61 12.76 0.15
N MET A 149 -12.04 12.86 -1.04
CA MET A 149 -12.28 13.94 -1.98
C MET A 149 -13.44 13.60 -2.93
N GLU A 150 -14.42 14.49 -3.01
CA GLU A 150 -15.55 14.32 -3.94
C GLU A 150 -15.18 14.70 -5.38
N ALA A 151 -15.68 13.90 -6.32
CA ALA A 151 -15.59 14.24 -7.73
C ALA A 151 -16.60 15.33 -8.10
N LEU A 152 -16.24 16.19 -9.06
CA LEU A 152 -17.17 17.18 -9.63
C LEU A 152 -18.35 16.44 -10.32
N GLU A 153 -19.53 16.99 -10.18
CA GLU A 153 -20.71 16.49 -10.88
C GLU A 153 -20.78 17.06 -12.32
N ASP A 154 -21.43 16.35 -13.22
CA ASP A 154 -21.80 16.78 -14.58
C ASP A 154 -20.64 17.31 -15.44
N VAL A 155 -19.46 16.65 -15.33
CA VAL A 155 -18.30 17.00 -16.15
C VAL A 155 -18.37 16.34 -17.51
N GLU A 156 -18.70 17.10 -18.54
CA GLU A 156 -18.70 16.64 -19.92
C GLU A 156 -17.30 16.69 -20.57
N ARG A 157 -16.47 17.66 -20.17
CA ARG A 157 -15.13 17.90 -20.73
C ARG A 157 -14.11 18.22 -19.66
N THR A 158 -12.91 17.68 -19.83
CA THR A 158 -11.74 18.01 -19.03
C THR A 158 -10.98 19.20 -19.63
N GLY A 159 -9.96 19.70 -18.95
CA GLY A 159 -9.06 20.74 -19.48
C GLY A 159 -7.92 20.20 -20.36
N PHE A 160 -7.86 18.88 -20.63
CA PHE A 160 -6.78 18.23 -21.35
C PHE A 160 -7.08 18.12 -22.84
N ALA A 161 -6.03 18.16 -23.68
CA ALA A 161 -6.16 18.11 -25.14
C ALA A 161 -6.66 16.75 -25.64
N ASP A 162 -6.39 15.68 -24.90
CA ASP A 162 -6.82 14.31 -25.16
C ASP A 162 -8.18 13.96 -24.53
N ASP A 163 -9.01 14.96 -24.25
CA ASP A 163 -10.33 14.80 -23.60
C ASP A 163 -11.20 13.70 -24.20
N VAL A 164 -11.15 13.54 -25.51
CA VAL A 164 -11.95 12.51 -26.23
C VAL A 164 -11.49 11.08 -25.90
N SER A 165 -10.25 10.91 -25.48
CA SER A 165 -9.67 9.63 -25.07
C SER A 165 -9.85 9.35 -23.57
N ILE A 166 -10.30 10.34 -22.79
CA ILE A 166 -10.58 10.16 -21.37
C ILE A 166 -11.97 9.54 -21.22
N PRO A 167 -12.09 8.35 -20.59
CA PRO A 167 -13.37 7.71 -20.35
C PRO A 167 -14.36 8.63 -19.62
N THR A 168 -15.62 8.58 -20.00
CA THR A 168 -16.66 9.46 -19.42
C THR A 168 -16.72 9.36 -17.89
N TRP A 169 -16.57 8.14 -17.34
CA TRP A 169 -16.57 7.93 -15.90
C TRP A 169 -15.38 8.59 -15.17
N ALA A 170 -14.22 8.70 -15.86
CA ALA A 170 -13.00 9.27 -15.29
C ALA A 170 -12.98 10.80 -15.35
N LYS A 171 -13.71 11.44 -16.26
CA LYS A 171 -13.70 12.92 -16.43
C LYS A 171 -14.00 13.71 -15.17
N PRO A 172 -14.99 13.36 -14.35
CA PRO A 172 -15.22 14.03 -13.06
C PRO A 172 -14.01 14.00 -12.14
N TYR A 173 -13.39 12.83 -11.96
CA TYR A 173 -12.21 12.66 -11.12
C TYR A 173 -10.98 13.40 -11.66
N VAL A 174 -10.70 13.25 -12.95
CA VAL A 174 -9.56 13.93 -13.61
C VAL A 174 -9.69 15.46 -13.50
N SER A 175 -10.91 16.00 -13.72
CA SER A 175 -11.15 17.45 -13.60
C SER A 175 -11.04 17.93 -12.16
N SER A 176 -11.52 17.16 -11.19
CA SER A 176 -11.37 17.49 -9.77
C SER A 176 -9.92 17.47 -9.33
N ALA A 177 -9.18 16.41 -9.73
CA ALA A 177 -7.76 16.28 -9.44
C ALA A 177 -6.94 17.41 -10.06
N LEU A 178 -7.26 17.85 -11.28
CA LEU A 178 -6.64 19.02 -11.92
C LEU A 178 -6.94 20.31 -11.14
N LYS A 179 -8.21 20.52 -10.76
CA LYS A 179 -8.64 21.69 -9.98
C LYS A 179 -7.98 21.75 -8.60
N ALA A 180 -7.82 20.60 -7.96
CA ALA A 180 -7.16 20.46 -6.66
C ALA A 180 -5.61 20.50 -6.74
N GLY A 181 -5.03 20.53 -7.95
CA GLY A 181 -3.57 20.54 -8.14
C GLY A 181 -2.90 19.19 -7.94
N LEU A 182 -3.68 18.09 -7.84
CA LEU A 182 -3.14 16.74 -7.68
C LEU A 182 -2.45 16.26 -8.96
N VAL A 183 -3.01 16.60 -10.11
CA VAL A 183 -2.49 16.27 -11.44
C VAL A 183 -2.26 17.54 -12.26
N GLN A 184 -1.29 17.48 -13.18
CA GLN A 184 -0.95 18.61 -14.08
C GLN A 184 -0.92 18.18 -15.56
N GLY A 185 -0.96 16.86 -15.81
CA GLY A 185 -0.75 16.29 -17.15
C GLY A 185 0.70 16.37 -17.61
N SER A 186 0.94 15.88 -18.80
CA SER A 186 2.23 15.87 -19.48
C SER A 186 2.17 16.62 -20.82
N ARG A 187 3.31 17.06 -21.34
CA ARG A 187 3.37 17.65 -22.68
C ARG A 187 3.57 16.55 -23.72
N SER A 188 2.67 16.52 -24.67
CA SER A 188 2.79 15.68 -25.87
C SER A 188 3.83 16.24 -26.85
N SER A 189 4.18 15.48 -27.88
CA SER A 189 5.17 15.88 -28.89
C SER A 189 4.81 17.15 -29.66
N ASP A 190 3.53 17.48 -29.78
CA ASP A 190 2.98 18.69 -30.40
C ASP A 190 2.83 19.86 -29.38
N GLY A 191 3.28 19.66 -28.14
CA GLY A 191 3.33 20.69 -27.09
C GLY A 191 2.02 20.89 -26.33
N GLN A 192 0.98 20.11 -26.63
CA GLN A 192 -0.29 20.18 -25.92
C GLN A 192 -0.19 19.46 -24.55
N VAL A 193 -1.05 19.84 -23.61
CA VAL A 193 -1.13 19.18 -22.30
C VAL A 193 -2.17 18.06 -22.36
N VAL A 194 -1.72 16.84 -22.10
CA VAL A 194 -2.53 15.61 -22.14
C VAL A 194 -2.52 14.93 -20.78
N PHE A 195 -3.56 14.15 -20.49
CA PHE A 195 -3.65 13.39 -19.24
C PHE A 195 -3.28 11.92 -19.41
N GLN A 196 -3.65 11.30 -20.54
CA GLN A 196 -3.40 9.90 -20.87
C GLN A 196 -4.05 8.94 -19.86
N ALA A 197 -5.37 9.04 -19.70
CA ALA A 197 -6.13 8.31 -18.68
C ALA A 197 -6.00 6.80 -18.74
N GLU A 198 -5.86 6.23 -19.95
CA GLU A 198 -5.77 4.78 -20.18
C GLU A 198 -4.35 4.21 -20.11
N GLU A 199 -3.33 5.09 -20.02
CA GLU A 199 -1.95 4.62 -19.84
C GLU A 199 -1.72 4.12 -18.43
N PRO A 200 -0.90 3.07 -18.24
CA PRO A 200 -0.55 2.59 -16.92
C PRO A 200 0.13 3.67 -16.07
N ILE A 201 -0.22 3.77 -14.80
CA ILE A 201 0.43 4.68 -13.86
C ILE A 201 1.71 4.05 -13.29
N THR A 202 2.78 4.84 -13.18
CA THR A 202 4.01 4.40 -12.49
C THR A 202 3.94 4.64 -10.99
N ALA A 203 4.75 3.92 -10.20
CA ALA A 203 4.86 4.15 -8.76
C ALA A 203 5.27 5.59 -8.42
N ALA A 204 6.15 6.21 -9.23
CA ALA A 204 6.55 7.61 -9.07
C ALA A 204 5.38 8.60 -9.25
N GLU A 205 4.55 8.38 -10.27
CA GLU A 205 3.38 9.22 -10.52
C GLU A 205 2.32 9.06 -9.43
N ALA A 206 2.09 7.83 -8.99
CA ALA A 206 1.20 7.52 -7.87
C ALA A 206 1.68 8.16 -6.57
N ALA A 207 2.97 8.12 -6.28
CA ALA A 207 3.57 8.75 -5.10
C ALA A 207 3.32 10.27 -5.10
N VAL A 208 3.58 10.96 -6.21
CA VAL A 208 3.34 12.41 -6.30
C VAL A 208 1.86 12.75 -6.11
N LEU A 209 0.97 11.94 -6.66
CA LEU A 209 -0.47 12.16 -6.52
C LEU A 209 -0.92 11.97 -5.07
N LEU A 210 -0.51 10.90 -4.42
CA LEU A 210 -0.87 10.61 -3.03
C LEU A 210 -0.26 11.60 -2.04
N ASP A 211 1.01 11.98 -2.21
CA ASP A 211 1.67 12.97 -1.36
C ASP A 211 0.89 14.29 -1.37
N ARG A 212 0.48 14.76 -2.57
CA ARG A 212 -0.36 15.95 -2.72
C ARG A 212 -1.75 15.79 -2.12
N ALA A 213 -2.37 14.62 -2.28
CA ALA A 213 -3.71 14.35 -1.74
C ALA A 213 -3.69 14.29 -0.21
N LEU A 214 -2.69 13.65 0.37
CA LEU A 214 -2.51 13.49 1.81
C LEU A 214 -1.88 14.70 2.49
N GLN A 215 -1.32 15.64 1.72
CA GLN A 215 -0.60 16.81 2.23
C GLN A 215 0.45 16.43 3.29
N VAL A 216 1.29 15.45 2.96
CA VAL A 216 2.35 15.01 3.86
C VAL A 216 3.37 16.13 4.05
N THR A 217 3.86 16.29 5.28
CA THR A 217 4.89 17.32 5.56
C THR A 217 6.21 16.91 4.92
N ASP A 218 6.85 17.85 4.23
CA ASP A 218 8.15 17.62 3.61
C ASP A 218 9.21 17.18 4.62
N VAL A 219 9.88 16.09 4.31
CA VAL A 219 11.06 15.61 5.02
C VAL A 219 12.32 15.99 4.23
N SER A 220 13.50 15.92 4.88
CA SER A 220 14.75 16.14 4.16
C SER A 220 14.96 15.03 3.12
N ALA A 221 14.95 15.43 1.84
CA ALA A 221 15.15 14.49 0.72
C ALA A 221 16.63 14.19 0.44
N ASP A 222 17.56 14.76 1.21
CA ASP A 222 19.02 14.59 1.02
C ASP A 222 19.48 13.11 1.18
N THR A 223 18.64 12.27 1.75
CA THR A 223 18.90 10.84 1.96
C THR A 223 18.45 9.95 0.81
N LEU A 224 17.74 10.47 -0.19
CA LEU A 224 17.09 9.68 -1.24
C LEU A 224 17.72 9.88 -2.63
N ALA A 225 19.03 10.05 -2.72
CA ALA A 225 19.75 9.91 -4.01
C ALA A 225 19.90 8.40 -4.34
N GLU A 226 18.79 7.66 -4.38
CA GLU A 226 18.79 6.25 -4.76
C GLU A 226 18.61 6.11 -6.27
N GLU A 227 19.34 5.13 -6.86
CA GLU A 227 19.18 4.76 -8.26
C GLU A 227 17.73 4.32 -8.51
N GLY A 228 17.10 4.91 -9.53
CA GLY A 228 15.74 4.53 -9.96
C GLY A 228 14.61 5.45 -9.49
N ILE A 229 14.89 6.50 -8.70
CA ILE A 229 13.90 7.51 -8.34
C ILE A 229 14.02 8.71 -9.28
N PRO A 230 12.98 9.04 -10.07
CA PRO A 230 12.98 10.26 -10.87
C PRO A 230 13.07 11.50 -9.99
N THR A 231 13.93 12.46 -10.34
CA THR A 231 14.16 13.68 -9.55
C THR A 231 12.89 14.48 -9.25
N TRP A 232 11.92 14.47 -10.18
CA TRP A 232 10.63 15.15 -10.00
C TRP A 232 9.71 14.47 -8.98
N ALA A 233 9.95 13.20 -8.63
CA ALA A 233 9.18 12.44 -7.66
C ALA A 233 9.93 12.25 -6.33
N ALA A 234 11.21 12.63 -6.24
CA ALA A 234 12.07 12.32 -5.09
C ALA A 234 11.52 12.85 -3.76
N GLN A 235 11.00 14.06 -3.72
CA GLN A 235 10.41 14.63 -2.49
C GLN A 235 9.17 13.83 -2.04
N SER A 236 8.25 13.58 -2.97
CA SER A 236 7.02 12.83 -2.65
C SER A 236 7.32 11.38 -2.25
N ALA A 237 8.30 10.75 -2.90
CA ALA A 237 8.76 9.41 -2.51
C ALA A 237 9.35 9.41 -1.09
N ALA A 238 10.17 10.42 -0.74
CA ALA A 238 10.72 10.59 0.60
C ALA A 238 9.62 10.74 1.66
N ASN A 239 8.66 11.62 1.39
CA ASN A 239 7.55 11.90 2.28
C ASN A 239 6.76 10.63 2.59
N LEU A 240 6.36 9.90 1.56
CA LEU A 240 5.55 8.68 1.70
C LEU A 240 6.33 7.50 2.30
N ALA A 241 7.62 7.35 1.96
CA ALA A 241 8.46 6.31 2.54
C ALA A 241 8.67 6.54 4.05
N THR A 242 8.91 7.78 4.47
CA THR A 242 9.05 8.14 5.88
C THR A 242 7.77 7.86 6.68
N CYS A 243 6.61 7.99 6.04
CA CYS A 243 5.32 7.66 6.65
C CYS A 243 4.95 6.17 6.57
N GLY A 244 5.80 5.33 5.96
CA GLY A 244 5.53 3.89 5.79
C GLY A 244 4.45 3.57 4.74
N VAL A 245 4.10 4.54 3.88
CA VAL A 245 3.09 4.36 2.81
C VAL A 245 3.70 3.76 1.56
N LEU A 246 4.97 4.06 1.25
CA LEU A 246 5.66 3.63 0.05
C LEU A 246 6.93 2.85 0.42
N SER A 247 7.14 1.67 -0.19
CA SER A 247 8.44 1.03 -0.23
C SER A 247 9.25 1.58 -1.42
N LEU A 248 10.55 1.78 -1.21
CA LEU A 248 11.47 2.24 -2.25
C LEU A 248 12.16 1.07 -2.97
N ASP A 249 11.92 -0.16 -2.52
CA ASP A 249 12.50 -1.37 -3.10
C ASP A 249 12.00 -1.59 -4.54
N GLY A 250 12.92 -1.81 -5.47
CA GLY A 250 12.58 -2.13 -6.86
C GLY A 250 12.46 -0.95 -7.83
N GLY A 251 12.62 0.30 -7.35
CA GLY A 251 12.55 1.51 -8.17
C GLY A 251 11.11 1.97 -8.45
N LEU A 252 10.95 3.24 -8.85
CA LEU A 252 9.62 3.87 -8.97
C LEU A 252 9.18 4.11 -10.43
N SER A 253 9.95 3.65 -11.41
CA SER A 253 9.66 3.91 -12.83
C SER A 253 8.79 2.85 -13.51
N THR A 254 8.49 1.76 -12.80
CA THR A 254 7.64 0.67 -13.31
C THR A 254 6.16 1.00 -13.16
N PRO A 255 5.31 0.56 -14.11
CA PRO A 255 3.86 0.60 -13.92
C PRO A 255 3.44 -0.20 -12.70
N LEU A 256 2.48 0.34 -11.95
CA LEU A 256 1.88 -0.36 -10.82
C LEU A 256 0.93 -1.45 -11.29
N THR A 257 1.02 -2.59 -10.63
CA THR A 257 -0.04 -3.60 -10.63
C THR A 257 -1.18 -3.18 -9.72
N ARG A 258 -2.33 -3.81 -9.84
CA ARG A 258 -3.50 -3.54 -8.99
C ARG A 258 -3.24 -3.93 -7.53
N GLY A 259 -2.45 -4.98 -7.30
CA GLY A 259 -1.98 -5.38 -5.96
C GLY A 259 -1.13 -4.29 -5.32
N GLU A 260 -0.08 -3.83 -6.00
CA GLU A 260 0.81 -2.76 -5.52
C GLU A 260 0.05 -1.43 -5.30
N ALA A 261 -0.87 -1.08 -6.19
CA ALA A 261 -1.72 0.08 -6.01
C ALA A 261 -2.63 -0.05 -4.77
N ALA A 262 -3.15 -1.25 -4.51
CA ALA A 262 -3.95 -1.49 -3.32
C ALA A 262 -3.14 -1.36 -2.03
N GLU A 263 -1.93 -1.88 -1.98
CA GLU A 263 -1.02 -1.74 -0.83
C GLU A 263 -0.69 -0.27 -0.58
N LEU A 264 -0.37 0.49 -1.62
CA LEU A 264 -0.08 1.92 -1.53
C LEU A 264 -1.29 2.73 -1.01
N LEU A 265 -2.49 2.45 -1.51
CA LEU A 265 -3.73 3.10 -1.05
C LEU A 265 -4.12 2.68 0.37
N CYS A 266 -3.89 1.43 0.75
CA CYS A 266 -4.10 0.94 2.11
C CYS A 266 -3.17 1.65 3.10
N GLY A 267 -1.89 1.81 2.77
CA GLY A 267 -0.94 2.60 3.56
C GLY A 267 -1.39 4.06 3.71
N ALA A 268 -1.96 4.66 2.66
CA ALA A 268 -2.53 6.00 2.72
C ALA A 268 -3.72 6.09 3.69
N LEU A 269 -4.62 5.11 3.68
CA LEU A 269 -5.73 5.03 4.62
C LEU A 269 -5.26 4.82 6.07
N GLU A 270 -4.29 3.93 6.29
CA GLU A 270 -3.71 3.71 7.62
C GLU A 270 -3.04 4.99 8.18
N LEU A 271 -2.38 5.77 7.32
CA LEU A 271 -1.82 7.08 7.70
C LEU A 271 -2.93 8.07 8.10
N GLN A 272 -4.04 8.13 7.37
CA GLN A 272 -5.18 8.98 7.73
C GLN A 272 -5.82 8.54 9.05
N ASP A 273 -6.09 7.24 9.22
CA ASP A 273 -6.62 6.67 10.46
C ASP A 273 -5.74 7.05 11.67
N SER A 274 -4.42 7.03 11.50
CA SER A 274 -3.46 7.41 12.56
C SER A 274 -3.53 8.90 12.91
N ARG A 275 -3.80 9.76 11.94
CA ARG A 275 -3.95 11.22 12.14
C ARG A 275 -5.26 11.54 12.86
N ASP A 276 -6.35 10.85 12.50
CA ASP A 276 -7.67 11.07 13.08
C ASP A 276 -7.80 10.46 14.49
N GLY A 277 -7.09 9.34 14.76
CA GLY A 277 -7.07 8.66 16.07
C GLY A 277 -6.11 9.28 17.10
N GLY A 278 -5.27 10.23 16.73
CA GLY A 278 -4.20 10.79 17.57
C GLY A 278 -4.59 11.89 18.57
N TRP A 279 -5.89 12.16 18.80
CA TRP A 279 -6.38 13.23 19.68
C TRP A 279 -7.39 12.75 20.74
N PHE A 280 -7.09 11.61 21.42
CA PHE A 280 -7.80 11.27 22.65
C PHE A 280 -6.84 10.79 23.74
#